data_627b6fc6e11c1c0c9444d631d4b97953
#
_entry.id   627b6fc6e11c1c0c9444d631d4b97953
#
_cell.length_a   1.000
_cell.length_b   1.000
_cell.length_c   1.000
_cell.angle_alpha   90.00
_cell.angle_beta   90.00
_cell.angle_gamma   90.00
#
_symmetry.space_group_name_H-M   'P 1'
#
loop_
_entity.id
_entity.type
_entity.pdbx_description
1 polymer ?
#
loop_
_entity_poly.entity_id
_entity_poly.type
_entity_poly.pdbx_seq_one_letter_code
_entity_poly.pdbx_strand_id
1 'polypeptide(L)'
;MPFDGMPQPWLWGYFLPVGLLLLTWGGLPPHKARRVTPVAALALALAVVGYWAVGFAFHLGGAQAVRPDDSSLSGLKVLFPLVPRDVGWGFVGLSGFFLSGPEITSAVLELFLAYLPLMASAVLLVTLALVDTRRWLMVTAGALAGTLVFPVAACWMWGGGWLAHLGDTLGLGHGFVDFGGGALVLWLPGALALGILLFQPRHTPEEPPTPPPAYFPLLANLGVLLMGIGWIGWTLSAPFHTSGATWDWNRAAFSALLGMAGATLTSQLYAWLVTGDLESLLAARGLAAGWGAALAAAPFVPPWAALVIGLLGGLLFSFILYLTNVVLRLRDAAATVALGLVGGLWGLLSVALFADGQAGQGWNGISGNGGVIGVFFGGGAGQLTAQLVGIVAVGVWGLLWGGLLGLIANLHLFRRKLAPVVEAVTSSEMVWPPEVASSSSDILSAEEGEPVLPEAIPEEVSETASDTEDKDLGTNSQESVLT
;
A
#
# COMPACT_ATOMS: atom_id res chain seq x y z
N MET A 1 -16.20 28.90 4.38
CA MET A 1 -15.17 27.98 3.81
C MET A 1 -15.36 27.92 2.29
N PRO A 2 -14.34 27.87 1.44
CA PRO A 2 -14.50 27.96 -0.02
C PRO A 2 -15.18 26.75 -0.70
N PHE A 3 -15.73 25.81 0.08
CA PHE A 3 -16.26 24.54 -0.43
C PHE A 3 -17.68 24.21 0.04
N ASP A 4 -18.46 25.23 0.44
CA ASP A 4 -19.88 25.05 0.75
C ASP A 4 -20.62 24.55 -0.52
N GLY A 5 -20.99 23.26 -0.52
CA GLY A 5 -21.65 22.60 -1.65
C GLY A 5 -20.83 21.49 -2.35
N MET A 6 -19.56 21.27 -2.00
CA MET A 6 -18.83 20.09 -2.48
C MET A 6 -19.22 18.82 -1.70
N PRO A 7 -19.17 17.64 -2.35
CA PRO A 7 -19.28 16.38 -1.62
C PRO A 7 -18.20 16.32 -0.54
N GLN A 8 -18.53 15.67 0.60
CA GLN A 8 -17.66 15.55 1.77
C GLN A 8 -16.20 15.30 1.36
N PRO A 9 -15.23 16.16 1.75
CA PRO A 9 -13.85 16.10 1.24
C PRO A 9 -13.16 14.75 1.43
N TRP A 10 -13.51 13.99 2.47
CA TRP A 10 -12.97 12.65 2.72
C TRP A 10 -13.25 11.63 1.60
N LEU A 11 -14.28 11.84 0.77
CA LEU A 11 -14.57 10.99 -0.39
C LEU A 11 -13.40 10.92 -1.38
N TRP A 12 -12.67 12.01 -1.55
CA TRP A 12 -11.49 12.03 -2.41
C TRP A 12 -10.40 11.09 -1.93
N GLY A 13 -10.32 10.82 -0.62
CA GLY A 13 -9.38 9.87 -0.04
C GLY A 13 -9.46 8.46 -0.65
N TYR A 14 -10.61 8.07 -1.20
CA TYR A 14 -10.77 6.77 -1.85
C TYR A 14 -9.97 6.60 -3.15
N PHE A 15 -9.45 7.67 -3.73
CA PHE A 15 -8.47 7.57 -4.82
C PHE A 15 -7.11 7.03 -4.36
N LEU A 16 -6.78 7.09 -3.06
CA LEU A 16 -5.54 6.52 -2.53
C LEU A 16 -5.42 5.00 -2.79
N PRO A 17 -6.33 4.15 -2.28
CA PRO A 17 -6.24 2.72 -2.51
C PRO A 17 -6.38 2.34 -3.99
N VAL A 18 -7.18 3.09 -4.78
CA VAL A 18 -7.30 2.88 -6.23
C VAL A 18 -5.96 3.16 -6.91
N GLY A 19 -5.32 4.27 -6.57
CA GLY A 19 -4.03 4.65 -7.13
C GLY A 19 -2.93 3.64 -6.80
N LEU A 20 -2.87 3.15 -5.56
CA LEU A 20 -1.94 2.10 -5.14
C LEU A 20 -2.14 0.78 -5.90
N LEU A 21 -3.39 0.41 -6.13
CA LEU A 21 -3.72 -0.78 -6.91
C LEU A 21 -3.21 -0.66 -8.35
N LEU A 22 -3.44 0.48 -9.00
CA LEU A 22 -2.97 0.75 -10.37
C LEU A 22 -1.45 0.84 -10.46
N LEU A 23 -0.79 1.50 -9.50
CA LEU A 23 0.67 1.54 -9.41
C LEU A 23 1.27 0.14 -9.37
N THR A 24 0.69 -0.73 -8.57
CA THR A 24 1.18 -2.11 -8.42
C THR A 24 0.89 -2.94 -9.65
N TRP A 25 -0.34 -2.88 -10.18
CA TRP A 25 -0.71 -3.62 -11.40
C TRP A 25 0.15 -3.22 -12.60
N GLY A 26 0.46 -1.94 -12.74
CA GLY A 26 1.35 -1.45 -13.78
C GLY A 26 2.78 -2.02 -13.74
N GLY A 27 3.19 -2.54 -12.59
CA GLY A 27 4.49 -3.20 -12.40
C GLY A 27 4.45 -4.73 -12.43
N LEU A 28 3.26 -5.35 -12.60
CA LEU A 28 3.10 -6.80 -12.58
C LEU A 28 2.91 -7.37 -13.99
N PRO A 29 3.49 -8.56 -14.28
CA PRO A 29 3.10 -9.32 -15.46
C PRO A 29 1.60 -9.64 -15.46
N PRO A 30 0.94 -9.74 -16.64
CA PRO A 30 -0.51 -9.92 -16.74
C PRO A 30 -1.06 -11.12 -15.96
N HIS A 31 -0.34 -12.24 -15.95
CA HIS A 31 -0.75 -13.44 -15.23
C HIS A 31 -0.73 -13.24 -13.70
N LYS A 32 0.22 -12.48 -13.17
CA LYS A 32 0.29 -12.12 -11.74
C LYS A 32 -0.81 -11.13 -11.38
N ALA A 33 -1.04 -10.11 -12.21
CA ALA A 33 -2.13 -9.15 -12.02
C ALA A 33 -3.50 -9.85 -11.97
N ARG A 34 -3.78 -10.76 -12.90
CA ARG A 34 -5.02 -11.59 -12.88
C ARG A 34 -5.14 -12.44 -11.62
N ARG A 35 -4.03 -13.00 -11.13
CA ARG A 35 -4.01 -13.84 -9.93
C ARG A 35 -4.29 -13.04 -8.66
N VAL A 36 -3.72 -11.85 -8.53
CA VAL A 36 -3.77 -11.06 -7.30
C VAL A 36 -5.09 -10.31 -7.14
N THR A 37 -5.75 -9.92 -8.23
CA THR A 37 -6.98 -9.10 -8.20
C THR A 37 -8.07 -9.67 -7.29
N PRO A 38 -8.55 -10.92 -7.45
CA PRO A 38 -9.59 -11.46 -6.58
C PRO A 38 -9.12 -11.65 -5.14
N VAL A 39 -7.82 -11.90 -4.93
CA VAL A 39 -7.23 -12.06 -3.61
C VAL A 39 -7.17 -10.73 -2.88
N ALA A 40 -6.77 -9.66 -3.58
CA ALA A 40 -6.75 -8.31 -3.02
C ALA A 40 -8.17 -7.82 -2.66
N ALA A 41 -9.15 -8.09 -3.52
CA ALA A 41 -10.55 -7.77 -3.24
C ALA A 41 -11.07 -8.51 -2.00
N LEU A 42 -10.77 -9.81 -1.86
CA LEU A 42 -11.17 -10.59 -0.69
C LEU A 42 -10.47 -10.12 0.58
N ALA A 43 -9.15 -9.86 0.53
CA ALA A 43 -8.40 -9.33 1.65
C ALA A 43 -8.94 -7.99 2.12
N LEU A 44 -9.23 -7.09 1.18
CA LEU A 44 -9.83 -5.78 1.46
C LEU A 44 -11.23 -5.91 2.08
N ALA A 45 -12.09 -6.78 1.54
CA ALA A 45 -13.43 -7.00 2.08
C ALA A 45 -13.38 -7.51 3.52
N LEU A 46 -12.52 -8.49 3.82
CA LEU A 46 -12.31 -8.99 5.19
C LEU A 46 -11.74 -7.91 6.11
N ALA A 47 -10.80 -7.10 5.62
CA ALA A 47 -10.23 -5.99 6.38
C ALA A 47 -11.28 -4.91 6.70
N VAL A 48 -12.15 -4.55 5.74
CA VAL A 48 -13.25 -3.59 5.96
C VAL A 48 -14.23 -4.10 7.01
N VAL A 49 -14.65 -5.37 6.90
CA VAL A 49 -15.52 -6.00 7.91
C VAL A 49 -14.83 -6.06 9.27
N GLY A 50 -13.56 -6.44 9.31
CA GLY A 50 -12.78 -6.48 10.56
C GLY A 50 -12.55 -5.10 11.16
N TYR A 51 -12.29 -4.10 10.33
CA TYR A 51 -12.14 -2.71 10.77
C TYR A 51 -13.44 -2.15 11.33
N TRP A 52 -14.58 -2.42 10.68
CA TRP A 52 -15.90 -2.08 11.20
C TRP A 52 -16.21 -2.79 12.52
N ALA A 53 -15.94 -4.10 12.61
CA ALA A 53 -16.32 -4.88 13.77
C ALA A 53 -15.50 -4.53 15.02
N VAL A 54 -14.18 -4.42 14.88
CA VAL A 54 -13.27 -4.24 16.02
C VAL A 54 -12.17 -3.19 15.76
N GLY A 55 -11.66 -3.08 14.54
CA GLY A 55 -10.51 -2.25 14.25
C GLY A 55 -10.75 -0.76 14.50
N PHE A 56 -11.91 -0.24 14.15
CA PHE A 56 -12.24 1.15 14.42
C PHE A 56 -12.30 1.48 15.91
N ALA A 57 -12.84 0.55 16.72
CA ALA A 57 -12.81 0.66 18.17
C ALA A 57 -11.37 0.70 18.70
N PHE A 58 -10.48 -0.15 18.16
CA PHE A 58 -9.06 -0.13 18.53
C PHE A 58 -8.37 1.17 18.12
N HIS A 59 -8.71 1.74 16.97
CA HIS A 59 -8.12 2.97 16.45
C HIS A 59 -8.59 4.22 17.21
N LEU A 60 -9.89 4.49 17.20
CA LEU A 60 -10.49 5.75 17.68
C LEU A 60 -11.43 5.58 18.87
N GLY A 61 -11.54 4.38 19.44
CA GLY A 61 -12.44 4.12 20.57
C GLY A 61 -12.15 4.93 21.83
N GLY A 62 -11.00 5.59 21.92
CA GLY A 62 -10.61 6.51 22.97
C GLY A 62 -10.69 7.99 22.59
N ALA A 63 -11.21 8.34 21.41
CA ALA A 63 -11.13 9.71 20.88
C ALA A 63 -11.75 10.77 21.80
N GLN A 64 -12.86 10.48 22.49
CA GLN A 64 -13.45 11.39 23.45
C GLN A 64 -12.62 11.55 24.73
N ALA A 65 -11.83 10.55 25.12
CA ALA A 65 -10.94 10.68 26.27
C ALA A 65 -9.87 11.77 26.05
N VAL A 66 -9.48 11.97 24.77
CA VAL A 66 -8.53 13.01 24.34
C VAL A 66 -9.20 14.36 24.10
N ARG A 67 -10.52 14.34 23.75
CA ARG A 67 -11.35 15.54 23.51
C ARG A 67 -12.64 15.47 24.32
N PRO A 68 -12.55 15.66 25.64
CA PRO A 68 -13.70 15.48 26.52
C PRO A 68 -14.84 16.46 26.23
N ASP A 69 -14.52 17.63 25.67
CA ASP A 69 -15.50 18.68 25.35
C ASP A 69 -16.28 18.41 24.06
N ASP A 70 -15.87 17.45 23.25
CA ASP A 70 -16.54 17.10 22.00
C ASP A 70 -17.62 16.02 22.23
N SER A 71 -18.84 16.49 22.47
CA SER A 71 -20.00 15.61 22.67
C SER A 71 -20.36 14.76 21.46
N SER A 72 -19.90 15.13 20.24
CA SER A 72 -20.15 14.36 19.03
C SER A 72 -19.42 13.02 19.02
N LEU A 73 -18.40 12.87 19.87
CA LEU A 73 -17.60 11.65 20.04
C LEU A 73 -18.07 10.77 21.21
N SER A 74 -19.29 10.98 21.71
CA SER A 74 -19.81 10.32 22.92
C SER A 74 -19.76 8.79 22.90
N GLY A 75 -19.73 8.17 21.74
CA GLY A 75 -19.58 6.71 21.58
C GLY A 75 -18.13 6.17 21.67
N LEU A 76 -17.11 7.05 21.81
CA LEU A 76 -15.68 6.72 21.73
C LEU A 76 -14.94 7.10 23.02
N LYS A 77 -15.38 6.58 24.17
CA LYS A 77 -14.98 7.04 25.54
C LYS A 77 -13.80 6.29 26.15
N VAL A 78 -13.52 5.07 25.72
CA VAL A 78 -12.63 4.17 26.46
C VAL A 78 -11.31 4.02 25.75
N LEU A 79 -10.25 4.53 26.36
CA LEU A 79 -8.86 4.34 25.98
C LEU A 79 -8.17 3.46 27.04
N PHE A 80 -7.66 2.31 26.62
CA PHE A 80 -6.92 1.41 27.51
C PHE A 80 -5.44 1.88 27.58
N PRO A 81 -4.94 2.26 28.77
CA PRO A 81 -3.58 2.76 28.92
C PRO A 81 -2.57 1.63 29.23
N LEU A 82 -1.32 1.80 28.80
CA LEU A 82 -0.18 0.96 29.20
C LEU A 82 0.18 1.16 30.69
N VAL A 83 0.04 2.39 31.19
CA VAL A 83 0.24 2.73 32.61
C VAL A 83 -1.11 2.96 33.24
N PRO A 84 -1.48 2.23 34.29
CA PRO A 84 -2.80 2.36 34.89
C PRO A 84 -3.14 3.80 35.32
N ARG A 85 -4.31 4.28 34.89
CA ARG A 85 -4.87 5.63 35.17
C ARG A 85 -4.13 6.81 34.51
N ASP A 86 -3.19 6.55 33.63
CA ASP A 86 -2.49 7.59 32.89
C ASP A 86 -2.94 7.58 31.41
N VAL A 87 -3.79 8.54 31.04
CA VAL A 87 -4.34 8.68 29.68
C VAL A 87 -3.25 8.98 28.66
N GLY A 88 -2.16 9.62 29.06
CA GLY A 88 -1.01 9.90 28.19
C GLY A 88 -0.28 8.64 27.69
N TRP A 89 -0.55 7.48 28.30
CA TRP A 89 -0.03 6.18 27.88
C TRP A 89 -1.07 5.30 27.20
N GLY A 90 -2.04 5.90 26.49
CA GLY A 90 -3.07 5.17 25.74
C GLY A 90 -2.47 4.18 24.76
N PHE A 91 -2.96 2.95 24.76
CA PHE A 91 -2.48 1.87 23.90
C PHE A 91 -3.50 1.44 22.84
N VAL A 92 -4.76 1.29 23.23
CA VAL A 92 -5.82 0.84 22.33
C VAL A 92 -7.18 1.37 22.79
N GLY A 93 -8.02 1.78 21.85
CA GLY A 93 -9.42 2.14 22.14
C GLY A 93 -10.29 0.91 22.37
N LEU A 94 -11.27 1.00 23.27
CA LEU A 94 -12.15 -0.10 23.64
C LEU A 94 -13.64 0.29 23.65
N SER A 95 -14.04 1.25 22.81
CA SER A 95 -15.46 1.57 22.59
C SER A 95 -15.78 1.82 21.12
N GLY A 96 -17.04 1.75 20.74
CA GLY A 96 -17.47 1.88 19.34
C GLY A 96 -17.36 0.60 18.52
N PHE A 97 -17.31 -0.57 19.17
CA PHE A 97 -17.34 -1.87 18.47
C PHE A 97 -18.61 -2.00 17.62
N PHE A 98 -18.45 -2.54 16.41
CA PHE A 98 -19.53 -2.71 15.42
C PHE A 98 -20.23 -1.40 15.03
N LEU A 99 -19.72 -0.24 15.43
CA LEU A 99 -20.37 1.07 15.25
C LEU A 99 -21.86 1.02 15.62
N SER A 100 -22.17 0.39 16.73
CA SER A 100 -23.53 0.12 17.18
C SER A 100 -23.82 0.81 18.51
N GLY A 101 -25.11 1.14 18.71
CA GLY A 101 -25.59 1.77 19.93
C GLY A 101 -26.05 3.21 19.73
N PRO A 102 -26.86 3.75 20.67
CA PRO A 102 -27.47 5.08 20.53
C PRO A 102 -26.45 6.23 20.62
N GLU A 103 -25.25 5.95 21.11
CA GLU A 103 -24.18 6.95 21.25
C GLU A 103 -23.33 7.10 19.96
N ILE A 104 -23.56 6.27 18.94
CA ILE A 104 -22.86 6.38 17.66
C ILE A 104 -23.51 7.47 16.83
N THR A 105 -22.84 8.60 16.76
CA THR A 105 -23.28 9.79 16.04
C THR A 105 -22.91 9.75 14.57
N SER A 106 -23.47 10.64 13.75
CA SER A 106 -23.03 10.84 12.35
C SER A 106 -21.56 11.23 12.26
N ALA A 107 -21.03 12.01 13.21
CA ALA A 107 -19.62 12.39 13.27
C ALA A 107 -18.70 11.16 13.46
N VAL A 108 -19.10 10.18 14.27
CA VAL A 108 -18.36 8.92 14.45
C VAL A 108 -18.34 8.11 13.15
N LEU A 109 -19.47 8.05 12.42
CA LEU A 109 -19.52 7.38 11.11
C LEU A 109 -18.66 8.11 10.06
N GLU A 110 -18.64 9.44 10.10
CA GLU A 110 -17.77 10.24 9.25
C GLU A 110 -16.27 9.96 9.51
N LEU A 111 -15.86 9.84 10.78
CA LEU A 111 -14.52 9.44 11.14
C LEU A 111 -14.16 8.05 10.57
N PHE A 112 -15.06 7.09 10.69
CA PHE A 112 -14.85 5.76 10.08
C PHE A 112 -14.61 5.86 8.58
N LEU A 113 -15.46 6.60 7.86
CA LEU A 113 -15.37 6.77 6.41
C LEU A 113 -14.11 7.55 6.00
N ALA A 114 -13.67 8.52 6.80
CA ALA A 114 -12.48 9.31 6.53
C ALA A 114 -11.17 8.52 6.69
N TYR A 115 -11.10 7.58 7.63
CA TYR A 115 -9.90 6.78 7.85
C TYR A 115 -9.87 5.45 7.08
N LEU A 116 -11.03 5.00 6.59
CA LEU A 116 -11.15 3.76 5.81
C LEU A 116 -10.21 3.70 4.59
N PRO A 117 -10.05 4.76 3.75
CA PRO A 117 -9.15 4.70 2.60
C PRO A 117 -7.67 4.55 2.97
N LEU A 118 -7.22 5.05 4.11
CA LEU A 118 -5.85 4.87 4.57
C LEU A 118 -5.60 3.42 5.02
N MET A 119 -6.52 2.88 5.81
CA MET A 119 -6.52 1.46 6.18
C MET A 119 -6.52 0.58 4.93
N ALA A 120 -7.41 0.84 3.98
CA ALA A 120 -7.49 0.11 2.72
C ALA A 120 -6.17 0.17 1.92
N SER A 121 -5.51 1.33 1.91
CA SER A 121 -4.21 1.51 1.26
C SER A 121 -3.12 0.64 1.90
N ALA A 122 -3.03 0.62 3.24
CA ALA A 122 -2.10 -0.23 3.96
C ALA A 122 -2.35 -1.73 3.71
N VAL A 123 -3.61 -2.15 3.69
CA VAL A 123 -4.02 -3.53 3.39
C VAL A 123 -3.61 -3.94 1.98
N LEU A 124 -3.86 -3.09 0.99
CA LEU A 124 -3.48 -3.35 -0.40
C LEU A 124 -1.97 -3.46 -0.56
N LEU A 125 -1.19 -2.56 0.03
CA LEU A 125 0.27 -2.62 -0.04
C LEU A 125 0.82 -3.94 0.50
N VAL A 126 0.37 -4.39 1.67
CA VAL A 126 0.78 -5.69 2.22
C VAL A 126 0.36 -6.84 1.32
N THR A 127 -0.91 -6.86 0.89
CA THR A 127 -1.44 -7.95 0.07
C THR A 127 -0.72 -8.05 -1.28
N LEU A 128 -0.45 -6.91 -1.92
CA LEU A 128 0.20 -6.84 -3.23
C LEU A 128 1.70 -7.14 -3.16
N ALA A 129 2.37 -6.83 -2.05
CA ALA A 129 3.76 -7.25 -1.82
C ALA A 129 3.92 -8.77 -1.88
N LEU A 130 2.89 -9.49 -1.47
CA LEU A 130 2.90 -10.95 -1.31
C LEU A 130 2.40 -11.73 -2.54
N VAL A 131 2.32 -11.10 -3.73
CA VAL A 131 1.77 -11.71 -4.95
C VAL A 131 2.43 -13.05 -5.34
N ASP A 132 3.71 -13.21 -5.03
CA ASP A 132 4.48 -14.44 -5.30
C ASP A 132 4.38 -15.48 -4.17
N THR A 133 3.54 -15.23 -3.18
CA THR A 133 3.31 -16.14 -2.06
C THR A 133 1.98 -16.92 -2.22
N ARG A 134 1.59 -17.62 -1.18
CA ARG A 134 0.33 -18.38 -1.16
C ARG A 134 -0.87 -17.45 -0.97
N ARG A 135 -1.97 -17.72 -1.67
CA ARG A 135 -3.20 -16.90 -1.59
C ARG A 135 -3.71 -16.72 -0.17
N TRP A 136 -3.72 -17.80 0.63
CA TRP A 136 -4.18 -17.71 2.02
C TRP A 136 -3.33 -16.73 2.85
N LEU A 137 -1.99 -16.73 2.65
CA LEU A 137 -1.08 -15.82 3.35
C LEU A 137 -1.35 -14.36 2.97
N MET A 138 -1.59 -14.09 1.68
CA MET A 138 -1.97 -12.77 1.19
C MET A 138 -3.27 -12.27 1.85
N VAL A 139 -4.32 -13.13 1.84
CA VAL A 139 -5.63 -12.80 2.43
C VAL A 139 -5.51 -12.58 3.94
N THR A 140 -4.84 -13.50 4.63
CA THR A 140 -4.68 -13.40 6.09
C THR A 140 -3.85 -12.18 6.50
N ALA A 141 -2.76 -11.90 5.77
CA ALA A 141 -1.92 -10.74 6.04
C ALA A 141 -2.69 -9.42 5.83
N GLY A 142 -3.45 -9.30 4.73
CA GLY A 142 -4.27 -8.13 4.47
C GLY A 142 -5.41 -7.96 5.48
N ALA A 143 -6.13 -9.04 5.80
CA ALA A 143 -7.20 -9.00 6.79
C ALA A 143 -6.67 -8.61 8.17
N LEU A 144 -5.55 -9.20 8.62
CA LEU A 144 -4.91 -8.87 9.89
C LEU A 144 -4.40 -7.41 9.91
N ALA A 145 -3.82 -6.96 8.79
CA ALA A 145 -3.36 -5.58 8.65
C ALA A 145 -4.50 -4.59 8.93
N GLY A 146 -5.68 -4.77 8.32
CA GLY A 146 -6.81 -3.85 8.49
C GLY A 146 -7.58 -4.03 9.80
N THR A 147 -7.65 -5.26 10.34
CA THR A 147 -8.43 -5.54 11.55
C THR A 147 -7.69 -5.20 12.85
N LEU A 148 -6.36 -5.39 12.88
CA LEU A 148 -5.58 -5.30 14.10
C LEU A 148 -4.34 -4.42 13.97
N VAL A 149 -3.47 -4.70 12.98
CA VAL A 149 -2.12 -4.13 12.96
C VAL A 149 -2.16 -2.62 12.71
N PHE A 150 -2.89 -2.18 11.68
CA PHE A 150 -3.10 -0.77 11.38
C PHE A 150 -3.86 -0.05 12.49
N PRO A 151 -5.04 -0.55 12.96
CA PRO A 151 -5.82 0.16 13.97
C PRO A 151 -5.08 0.44 15.28
N VAL A 152 -4.34 -0.55 15.79
CA VAL A 152 -3.59 -0.37 17.04
C VAL A 152 -2.47 0.65 16.87
N ALA A 153 -1.70 0.56 15.79
CA ALA A 153 -0.65 1.56 15.50
C ALA A 153 -1.26 2.96 15.27
N ALA A 154 -2.41 3.04 14.61
CA ALA A 154 -3.12 4.30 14.38
C ALA A 154 -3.63 4.92 15.70
N CYS A 155 -4.05 4.12 16.67
CA CYS A 155 -4.39 4.60 18.00
C CYS A 155 -3.20 5.30 18.66
N TRP A 156 -2.00 4.73 18.57
CA TRP A 156 -0.81 5.28 19.22
C TRP A 156 -0.49 6.71 18.80
N MET A 157 -0.76 7.07 17.55
CA MET A 157 -0.38 8.37 16.98
C MET A 157 -1.56 9.30 16.66
N TRP A 158 -2.74 8.75 16.33
CA TRP A 158 -3.89 9.53 15.88
C TRP A 158 -5.13 9.36 16.74
N GLY A 159 -5.22 8.27 17.49
CA GLY A 159 -6.35 7.97 18.40
C GLY A 159 -6.14 8.47 19.83
N GLY A 160 -5.11 9.29 20.07
CA GLY A 160 -4.78 9.79 21.42
C GLY A 160 -3.91 8.82 22.23
N GLY A 161 -3.18 7.92 21.56
CA GLY A 161 -2.30 6.97 22.22
C GLY A 161 -0.93 7.55 22.60
N TRP A 162 -0.09 6.70 23.16
CA TRP A 162 1.17 7.07 23.82
C TRP A 162 2.20 7.76 22.93
N LEU A 163 2.26 7.46 21.63
CA LEU A 163 3.21 8.12 20.72
C LEU A 163 2.85 9.60 20.51
N ALA A 164 1.55 9.92 20.44
CA ALA A 164 1.11 11.32 20.36
C ALA A 164 1.51 12.10 21.62
N HIS A 165 1.41 11.47 22.79
CA HIS A 165 1.65 12.11 24.09
C HIS A 165 3.12 12.10 24.57
N LEU A 166 4.09 11.67 23.75
CA LEU A 166 5.51 11.69 24.14
C LEU A 166 6.01 13.11 24.50
N GLY A 167 5.39 14.15 23.95
CA GLY A 167 5.70 15.53 24.31
C GLY A 167 5.27 15.88 25.74
N ASP A 168 4.07 15.48 26.14
CA ASP A 168 3.54 15.74 27.48
C ASP A 168 4.16 14.81 28.53
N THR A 169 4.33 13.52 28.20
CA THR A 169 4.78 12.52 29.17
C THR A 169 6.29 12.52 29.39
N LEU A 170 7.07 12.79 28.33
CA LEU A 170 8.54 12.70 28.37
C LEU A 170 9.26 13.99 27.94
N GLY A 171 8.52 15.07 27.62
CA GLY A 171 9.10 16.32 27.14
C GLY A 171 9.73 16.23 25.76
N LEU A 172 9.27 15.32 24.90
CA LEU A 172 9.84 15.06 23.59
C LEU A 172 9.13 15.85 22.48
N GLY A 173 9.35 17.17 22.46
CA GLY A 173 8.81 18.07 21.43
C GLY A 173 7.29 18.03 21.35
N HIS A 174 6.74 17.79 20.16
CA HIS A 174 5.31 17.64 19.92
C HIS A 174 4.85 16.16 19.92
N GLY A 175 5.63 15.24 20.52
CA GLY A 175 5.40 13.82 20.39
C GLY A 175 5.71 13.30 18.98
N PHE A 176 5.18 12.15 18.63
CA PHE A 176 5.35 11.62 17.29
C PHE A 176 4.47 12.36 16.29
N VAL A 177 5.08 12.90 15.25
CA VAL A 177 4.41 13.71 14.22
C VAL A 177 4.38 12.95 12.90
N ASP A 178 3.18 12.67 12.42
CA ASP A 178 2.91 12.10 11.10
C ASP A 178 1.67 12.76 10.52
N PHE A 179 1.86 13.74 9.64
CA PHE A 179 0.75 14.53 9.09
C PHE A 179 -0.13 13.72 8.15
N GLY A 180 0.45 13.02 7.21
CA GLY A 180 -0.28 12.42 6.09
C GLY A 180 -0.28 10.88 6.06
N GLY A 181 0.17 10.22 7.14
CA GLY A 181 0.14 8.78 7.23
C GLY A 181 1.37 8.06 6.66
N GLY A 182 2.52 8.71 6.60
CA GLY A 182 3.76 8.06 6.23
C GLY A 182 4.06 6.81 7.06
N ALA A 183 3.78 6.88 8.38
CA ALA A 183 3.92 5.74 9.27
C ALA A 183 2.91 4.62 8.98
N LEU A 184 1.64 4.97 8.82
CA LEU A 184 0.55 3.98 8.75
C LEU A 184 0.32 3.42 7.36
N VAL A 185 0.46 4.25 6.33
CA VAL A 185 0.18 3.86 4.94
C VAL A 185 1.40 3.23 4.26
N LEU A 186 2.62 3.58 4.70
CA LEU A 186 3.86 3.13 4.03
C LEU A 186 4.79 2.35 4.97
N TRP A 187 5.23 2.94 6.10
CA TRP A 187 6.20 2.28 6.98
C TRP A 187 5.68 0.99 7.61
N LEU A 188 4.49 1.03 8.19
CA LEU A 188 3.85 -0.12 8.83
C LEU A 188 3.63 -1.29 7.84
N PRO A 189 2.99 -1.10 6.67
CA PRO A 189 2.84 -2.18 5.69
C PRO A 189 4.18 -2.62 5.10
N GLY A 190 5.16 -1.73 4.95
CA GLY A 190 6.52 -2.08 4.53
C GLY A 190 7.22 -3.00 5.53
N ALA A 191 7.13 -2.69 6.82
CA ALA A 191 7.69 -3.51 7.91
C ALA A 191 6.95 -4.86 8.03
N LEU A 192 5.63 -4.87 7.93
CA LEU A 192 4.82 -6.08 7.94
C LEU A 192 5.17 -7.00 6.76
N ALA A 193 5.23 -6.46 5.54
CA ALA A 193 5.63 -7.19 4.34
C ALA A 193 7.05 -7.73 4.47
N LEU A 194 8.00 -6.92 4.93
CA LEU A 194 9.38 -7.34 5.17
C LEU A 194 9.44 -8.52 6.15
N GLY A 195 8.73 -8.41 7.28
CA GLY A 195 8.66 -9.49 8.27
C GLY A 195 8.20 -10.81 7.67
N ILE A 196 7.15 -10.80 6.81
CA ILE A 196 6.67 -11.99 6.12
C ILE A 196 7.71 -12.51 5.11
N LEU A 197 8.24 -11.61 4.26
CA LEU A 197 9.12 -11.98 3.16
C LEU A 197 10.47 -12.54 3.63
N LEU A 198 10.93 -12.16 4.82
CA LEU A 198 12.15 -12.72 5.43
C LEU A 198 12.06 -14.23 5.64
N PHE A 199 10.87 -14.78 5.84
CA PHE A 199 10.62 -16.21 6.02
C PHE A 199 10.19 -16.93 4.74
N GLN A 200 10.02 -16.22 3.61
CA GLN A 200 9.68 -16.85 2.33
C GLN A 200 10.94 -17.32 1.58
N PRO A 201 10.82 -18.32 0.69
CA PRO A 201 11.91 -18.74 -0.17
C PRO A 201 12.45 -17.56 -0.97
N ARG A 202 13.79 -17.47 -1.09
CA ARG A 202 14.43 -16.43 -1.88
C ARG A 202 14.15 -16.61 -3.37
N HIS A 203 14.16 -15.50 -4.09
CA HIS A 203 13.99 -15.52 -5.54
C HIS A 203 15.25 -16.13 -6.17
N THR A 204 15.08 -17.20 -6.95
CA THR A 204 16.10 -17.62 -7.91
C THR A 204 15.90 -16.77 -9.16
N PRO A 205 16.97 -16.23 -9.78
CA PRO A 205 16.83 -15.55 -11.07
C PRO A 205 16.27 -16.55 -12.07
N GLU A 206 15.01 -16.41 -12.42
CA GLU A 206 14.42 -17.03 -13.58
C GLU A 206 14.84 -16.20 -14.81
N GLU A 207 14.65 -16.75 -16.00
CA GLU A 207 14.88 -16.06 -17.27
C GLU A 207 14.38 -14.62 -17.24
N PRO A 208 15.04 -13.67 -17.93
CA PRO A 208 14.68 -12.27 -17.86
C PRO A 208 13.17 -12.14 -18.10
N PRO A 209 12.45 -11.45 -17.20
CA PRO A 209 10.99 -11.36 -17.29
C PRO A 209 10.63 -10.71 -18.62
N THR A 210 9.69 -11.31 -19.35
CA THR A 210 9.12 -10.66 -20.54
C THR A 210 8.60 -9.28 -20.11
N PRO A 211 9.00 -8.20 -20.80
CA PRO A 211 8.58 -6.87 -20.44
C PRO A 211 7.04 -6.80 -20.43
N PRO A 212 6.43 -6.13 -19.43
CA PRO A 212 4.99 -5.95 -19.40
C PRO A 212 4.52 -5.17 -20.64
N PRO A 213 3.27 -5.36 -21.08
CA PRO A 213 2.72 -4.56 -22.19
C PRO A 213 2.90 -3.06 -21.95
N ALA A 214 3.14 -2.29 -23.00
CA ALA A 214 3.49 -0.87 -22.93
C ALA A 214 2.48 0.01 -22.16
N TYR A 215 1.20 -0.39 -22.10
CA TYR A 215 0.18 0.34 -21.33
C TYR A 215 0.26 0.11 -19.81
N PHE A 216 0.97 -0.91 -19.33
CA PHE A 216 1.09 -1.19 -17.89
C PHE A 216 1.87 -0.08 -17.14
N PRO A 217 3.03 0.39 -17.61
CA PRO A 217 3.69 1.54 -17.02
C PRO A 217 2.85 2.82 -17.02
N LEU A 218 1.99 3.01 -18.03
CA LEU A 218 1.05 4.14 -18.06
C LEU A 218 0.01 4.04 -16.94
N LEU A 219 -0.50 2.83 -16.64
CA LEU A 219 -1.39 2.59 -15.50
C LEU A 219 -0.71 2.89 -14.17
N ALA A 220 0.57 2.54 -14.03
CA ALA A 220 1.33 2.86 -12.82
C ALA A 220 1.44 4.37 -12.61
N ASN A 221 1.77 5.13 -13.66
CA ASN A 221 1.84 6.60 -13.59
C ASN A 221 0.47 7.22 -13.27
N LEU A 222 -0.60 6.77 -13.92
CA LEU A 222 -1.97 7.20 -13.58
C LEU A 222 -2.31 6.89 -12.13
N GLY A 223 -1.91 5.73 -11.63
CA GLY A 223 -2.10 5.32 -10.25
C GLY A 223 -1.51 6.31 -9.25
N VAL A 224 -0.26 6.75 -9.49
CA VAL A 224 0.39 7.72 -8.59
C VAL A 224 -0.29 9.09 -8.63
N LEU A 225 -0.74 9.55 -9.80
CA LEU A 225 -1.49 10.79 -9.90
C LEU A 225 -2.81 10.72 -9.10
N LEU A 226 -3.52 9.59 -9.18
CA LEU A 226 -4.72 9.36 -8.38
C LEU A 226 -4.41 9.30 -6.88
N MET A 227 -3.28 8.69 -6.48
CA MET A 227 -2.83 8.74 -5.08
C MET A 227 -2.64 10.17 -4.60
N GLY A 228 -1.98 11.01 -5.39
CA GLY A 228 -1.76 12.43 -5.07
C GLY A 228 -3.08 13.18 -4.89
N ILE A 229 -4.03 13.02 -5.81
CA ILE A 229 -5.38 13.61 -5.73
C ILE A 229 -6.10 13.11 -4.47
N GLY A 230 -6.06 11.80 -4.21
CA GLY A 230 -6.71 11.19 -3.07
C GLY A 230 -6.18 11.72 -1.75
N TRP A 231 -4.85 11.85 -1.62
CA TRP A 231 -4.23 12.37 -0.41
C TRP A 231 -4.56 13.86 -0.20
N ILE A 232 -4.45 14.67 -1.24
CA ILE A 232 -4.82 16.08 -1.20
C ILE A 232 -6.27 16.23 -0.73
N GLY A 233 -7.20 15.49 -1.32
CA GLY A 233 -8.60 15.53 -0.95
C GLY A 233 -8.86 15.05 0.48
N TRP A 234 -8.16 14.00 0.92
CA TRP A 234 -8.25 13.53 2.29
C TRP A 234 -7.73 14.57 3.29
N THR A 235 -6.62 15.25 3.01
CA THR A 235 -6.09 16.30 3.91
C THR A 235 -7.03 17.52 3.99
N LEU A 236 -7.79 17.82 2.92
CA LEU A 236 -8.82 18.86 2.92
C LEU A 236 -9.98 18.59 3.90
N SER A 237 -10.19 17.33 4.29
CA SER A 237 -11.22 16.98 5.28
C SER A 237 -10.84 17.39 6.72
N ALA A 238 -9.68 18.00 6.92
CA ALA A 238 -9.12 18.32 8.23
C ALA A 238 -9.18 17.10 9.18
N PRO A 239 -8.36 16.07 8.94
CA PRO A 239 -8.43 14.81 9.67
C PRO A 239 -8.37 15.03 11.18
N PHE A 240 -9.02 14.16 11.94
CA PHE A 240 -9.18 14.27 13.39
C PHE A 240 -7.87 14.57 14.14
N HIS A 241 -6.77 13.90 13.80
CA HIS A 241 -5.48 14.10 14.45
C HIS A 241 -4.82 15.47 14.17
N THR A 242 -5.27 16.21 13.14
CA THR A 242 -4.76 17.57 12.84
C THR A 242 -5.55 18.68 13.56
N SER A 243 -6.64 18.32 14.23
CA SER A 243 -7.52 19.28 14.88
C SER A 243 -6.82 19.96 16.07
N GLY A 244 -6.94 21.28 16.11
CA GLY A 244 -6.26 22.10 17.13
C GLY A 244 -4.84 22.50 16.76
N ALA A 245 -4.23 21.91 15.73
CA ALA A 245 -2.92 22.29 15.23
C ALA A 245 -3.02 23.34 14.11
N THR A 246 -2.04 24.24 14.06
CA THR A 246 -1.91 25.21 12.97
C THR A 246 -1.14 24.59 11.82
N TRP A 247 -1.70 24.63 10.61
CA TRP A 247 -1.01 24.23 9.39
C TRP A 247 -1.66 24.88 8.15
N ASP A 248 -0.89 24.96 7.07
CA ASP A 248 -1.35 25.54 5.81
C ASP A 248 -1.44 24.45 4.73
N TRP A 249 -2.64 24.35 4.13
CA TRP A 249 -2.92 23.36 3.10
C TRP A 249 -2.12 23.57 1.81
N ASN A 250 -1.97 24.85 1.36
CA ASN A 250 -1.24 25.16 0.13
C ASN A 250 0.23 24.77 0.31
N ARG A 251 0.79 25.05 1.49
CA ARG A 251 2.16 24.67 1.83
C ARG A 251 2.34 23.15 1.83
N ALA A 252 1.41 22.40 2.41
CA ALA A 252 1.44 20.94 2.42
C ALA A 252 1.37 20.36 1.00
N ALA A 253 0.43 20.82 0.18
CA ALA A 253 0.26 20.38 -1.20
C ALA A 253 1.49 20.72 -2.06
N PHE A 254 2.03 21.94 -1.92
CA PHE A 254 3.19 22.39 -2.67
C PHE A 254 4.45 21.58 -2.30
N SER A 255 4.67 21.33 -1.00
CA SER A 255 5.77 20.49 -0.52
C SER A 255 5.65 19.04 -1.03
N ALA A 256 4.46 18.47 -1.05
CA ALA A 256 4.22 17.14 -1.61
C ALA A 256 4.58 17.08 -3.10
N LEU A 257 4.17 18.06 -3.90
CA LEU A 257 4.49 18.14 -5.33
C LEU A 257 6.00 18.26 -5.58
N LEU A 258 6.72 19.08 -4.80
CA LEU A 258 8.16 19.19 -4.89
C LEU A 258 8.89 17.91 -4.49
N GLY A 259 8.41 17.23 -3.45
CA GLY A 259 8.93 15.92 -3.04
C GLY A 259 8.77 14.88 -4.15
N MET A 260 7.60 14.80 -4.77
CA MET A 260 7.34 13.93 -5.92
C MET A 260 8.28 14.23 -7.10
N ALA A 261 8.40 15.50 -7.47
CA ALA A 261 9.26 15.92 -8.57
C ALA A 261 10.73 15.58 -8.30
N GLY A 262 11.23 15.92 -7.10
CA GLY A 262 12.60 15.64 -6.70
C GLY A 262 12.95 14.16 -6.78
N ALA A 263 12.09 13.29 -6.24
CA ALA A 263 12.35 11.85 -6.25
C ALA A 263 12.29 11.26 -7.67
N THR A 264 11.39 11.75 -8.51
CA THR A 264 11.35 11.32 -9.91
C THR A 264 12.63 11.70 -10.64
N LEU A 265 13.12 12.93 -10.46
CA LEU A 265 14.36 13.38 -11.10
C LEU A 265 15.54 12.47 -10.74
N THR A 266 15.73 12.17 -9.46
CA THR A 266 16.86 11.35 -9.03
C THR A 266 16.71 9.86 -9.33
N SER A 267 15.50 9.32 -9.28
CA SER A 267 15.26 7.92 -9.70
C SER A 267 15.46 7.73 -11.20
N GLN A 268 15.07 8.71 -12.03
CA GLN A 268 15.32 8.66 -13.48
C GLN A 268 16.78 8.91 -13.83
N LEU A 269 17.45 9.82 -13.11
CA LEU A 269 18.90 9.99 -13.24
C LEU A 269 19.65 8.68 -12.93
N TYR A 270 19.24 7.97 -11.88
CA TYR A 270 19.79 6.66 -11.54
C TYR A 270 19.55 5.65 -12.69
N ALA A 271 18.32 5.57 -13.22
CA ALA A 271 18.01 4.69 -14.34
C ALA A 271 18.93 4.98 -15.53
N TRP A 272 19.02 6.25 -15.92
CA TRP A 272 19.85 6.67 -17.05
C TRP A 272 21.33 6.36 -16.86
N LEU A 273 21.87 6.57 -15.65
CA LEU A 273 23.26 6.25 -15.35
C LEU A 273 23.57 4.74 -15.37
N VAL A 274 22.60 3.91 -15.00
CA VAL A 274 22.78 2.46 -14.89
C VAL A 274 22.47 1.74 -16.21
N THR A 275 21.43 2.14 -16.92
CA THR A 275 20.91 1.45 -18.10
C THR A 275 21.14 2.21 -19.41
N GLY A 276 21.48 3.49 -19.35
CA GLY A 276 21.58 4.38 -20.51
C GLY A 276 20.22 4.91 -20.99
N ASP A 277 19.10 4.56 -20.35
CA ASP A 277 17.76 4.97 -20.77
C ASP A 277 16.89 5.32 -19.57
N LEU A 278 15.75 5.97 -19.83
CA LEU A 278 14.72 6.27 -18.83
C LEU A 278 13.80 5.06 -18.65
N GLU A 279 13.38 4.80 -17.41
CA GLU A 279 12.56 3.64 -17.10
C GLU A 279 11.19 4.08 -16.54
N SER A 280 10.12 3.77 -17.27
CA SER A 280 8.78 4.30 -17.00
C SER A 280 8.14 3.79 -15.71
N LEU A 281 8.40 2.55 -15.31
CA LEU A 281 7.90 2.03 -14.05
C LEU A 281 8.68 2.63 -12.86
N LEU A 282 9.99 2.85 -13.02
CA LEU A 282 10.79 3.52 -12.01
C LEU A 282 10.39 5.00 -11.86
N ALA A 283 9.94 5.65 -12.94
CA ALA A 283 9.35 6.99 -12.87
C ALA A 283 8.12 7.01 -11.97
N ALA A 284 7.16 6.12 -12.17
CA ALA A 284 5.97 6.00 -11.34
C ALA A 284 6.31 5.69 -9.88
N ARG A 285 7.22 4.74 -9.66
CA ARG A 285 7.68 4.38 -8.31
C ARG A 285 8.47 5.50 -7.63
N GLY A 286 9.26 6.27 -8.40
CA GLY A 286 9.94 7.46 -7.93
C GLY A 286 8.95 8.55 -7.48
N LEU A 287 7.92 8.83 -8.29
CA LEU A 287 6.82 9.72 -7.90
C LEU A 287 6.17 9.27 -6.59
N ALA A 288 5.87 7.97 -6.46
CA ALA A 288 5.25 7.39 -5.26
C ALA A 288 6.16 7.48 -4.03
N ALA A 289 7.47 7.24 -4.21
CA ALA A 289 8.46 7.35 -3.12
C ALA A 289 8.61 8.80 -2.64
N GLY A 290 8.66 9.76 -3.57
CA GLY A 290 8.73 11.19 -3.24
C GLY A 290 7.48 11.71 -2.58
N TRP A 291 6.31 11.28 -3.07
CA TRP A 291 5.04 11.56 -2.43
C TRP A 291 5.03 11.02 -0.99
N GLY A 292 5.40 9.75 -0.82
CA GLY A 292 5.49 9.11 0.50
C GLY A 292 6.45 9.81 1.44
N ALA A 293 7.65 10.21 0.96
CA ALA A 293 8.63 10.94 1.75
C ALA A 293 8.14 12.32 2.21
N ALA A 294 7.25 12.96 1.43
CA ALA A 294 6.67 14.23 1.80
C ALA A 294 5.47 14.10 2.77
N LEU A 295 4.80 12.93 2.83
CA LEU A 295 3.54 12.77 3.57
C LEU A 295 3.59 13.22 5.03
N ALA A 296 4.58 12.75 5.77
CA ALA A 296 4.70 13.06 7.20
C ALA A 296 5.10 14.52 7.44
N ALA A 297 5.92 15.10 6.56
CA ALA A 297 6.58 16.37 6.74
C ALA A 297 5.94 17.55 6.01
N ALA A 298 5.01 17.32 5.08
CA ALA A 298 4.52 18.29 4.10
C ALA A 298 4.21 19.69 4.64
N PRO A 299 3.43 19.89 5.72
CA PRO A 299 3.13 21.25 6.21
C PRO A 299 4.25 21.86 7.03
N PHE A 300 5.22 21.08 7.50
CA PHE A 300 6.22 21.50 8.48
C PHE A 300 7.52 21.96 7.86
N VAL A 301 7.78 21.64 6.60
CA VAL A 301 9.06 21.90 5.94
C VAL A 301 8.96 23.05 4.94
N PRO A 302 10.02 23.86 4.76
CA PRO A 302 10.05 24.86 3.70
C PRO A 302 10.15 24.21 2.31
N PRO A 303 9.69 24.86 1.23
CA PRO A 303 9.65 24.28 -0.11
C PRO A 303 10.97 23.71 -0.62
N TRP A 304 12.09 24.39 -0.37
CA TRP A 304 13.41 23.90 -0.78
C TRP A 304 13.79 22.60 -0.06
N ALA A 305 13.42 22.47 1.22
CA ALA A 305 13.68 21.24 1.97
C ALA A 305 12.80 20.09 1.45
N ALA A 306 11.56 20.35 1.08
CA ALA A 306 10.70 19.36 0.44
C ALA A 306 11.30 18.80 -0.86
N LEU A 307 11.91 19.68 -1.69
CA LEU A 307 12.65 19.24 -2.88
C LEU A 307 13.86 18.37 -2.50
N VAL A 308 14.66 18.77 -1.50
CA VAL A 308 15.81 17.98 -1.02
C VAL A 308 15.38 16.62 -0.47
N ILE A 309 14.29 16.59 0.31
CA ILE A 309 13.71 15.36 0.84
C ILE A 309 13.33 14.43 -0.32
N GLY A 310 12.72 14.97 -1.36
CA GLY A 310 12.37 14.22 -2.57
C GLY A 310 13.61 13.71 -3.32
N LEU A 311 14.58 14.57 -3.60
CA LEU A 311 15.82 14.20 -4.31
C LEU A 311 16.54 13.05 -3.59
N LEU A 312 16.72 13.14 -2.28
CA LEU A 312 17.30 12.07 -1.48
C LEU A 312 16.39 10.83 -1.46
N GLY A 313 15.07 11.03 -1.39
CA GLY A 313 14.08 9.96 -1.43
C GLY A 313 14.17 9.10 -2.69
N GLY A 314 14.25 9.71 -3.87
CA GLY A 314 14.37 8.97 -5.14
C GLY A 314 15.68 8.20 -5.28
N LEU A 315 16.79 8.78 -4.80
CA LEU A 315 18.08 8.09 -4.77
C LEU A 315 18.05 6.89 -3.81
N LEU A 316 17.57 7.09 -2.58
CA LEU A 316 17.43 6.05 -1.58
C LEU A 316 16.47 4.95 -2.06
N PHE A 317 15.37 5.32 -2.73
CA PHE A 317 14.42 4.36 -3.26
C PHE A 317 15.06 3.43 -4.29
N SER A 318 15.78 3.98 -5.25
CA SER A 318 16.48 3.21 -6.27
C SER A 318 17.51 2.24 -5.67
N PHE A 319 18.26 2.72 -4.68
CA PHE A 319 19.23 1.90 -3.94
C PHE A 319 18.55 0.80 -3.12
N ILE A 320 17.48 1.12 -2.37
CA ILE A 320 16.78 0.13 -1.55
C ILE A 320 16.05 -0.90 -2.44
N LEU A 321 15.50 -0.47 -3.57
CA LEU A 321 14.90 -1.37 -4.53
C LEU A 321 15.93 -2.38 -5.08
N TYR A 322 17.15 -1.92 -5.39
CA TYR A 322 18.25 -2.78 -5.76
C TYR A 322 18.63 -3.74 -4.62
N LEU A 323 18.77 -3.22 -3.40
CA LEU A 323 19.11 -4.02 -2.22
C LEU A 323 18.07 -5.12 -1.96
N THR A 324 16.78 -4.80 -1.99
CA THR A 324 15.69 -5.76 -1.71
C THR A 324 15.58 -6.82 -2.81
N ASN A 325 15.62 -6.43 -4.07
CA ASN A 325 15.36 -7.35 -5.18
C ASN A 325 16.60 -8.13 -5.62
N VAL A 326 17.78 -7.49 -5.67
CA VAL A 326 19.00 -8.12 -6.20
C VAL A 326 19.85 -8.75 -5.09
N VAL A 327 20.14 -7.99 -4.03
CA VAL A 327 21.03 -8.45 -2.96
C VAL A 327 20.30 -9.41 -2.01
N LEU A 328 19.18 -8.98 -1.45
CA LEU A 328 18.38 -9.77 -0.50
C LEU A 328 17.49 -10.79 -1.19
N ARG A 329 17.24 -10.62 -2.49
CA ARG A 329 16.39 -11.49 -3.33
C ARG A 329 15.02 -11.72 -2.70
N LEU A 330 14.43 -10.65 -2.16
CA LEU A 330 13.07 -10.67 -1.65
C LEU A 330 12.09 -10.69 -2.84
N ARG A 331 10.95 -11.34 -2.65
CA ARG A 331 9.89 -11.39 -3.67
C ARG A 331 8.89 -10.24 -3.49
N ASP A 332 9.38 -9.01 -3.34
CA ASP A 332 8.57 -7.81 -3.19
C ASP A 332 8.17 -7.24 -4.56
N ALA A 333 7.16 -7.82 -5.19
CA ALA A 333 6.72 -7.42 -6.52
C ALA A 333 6.13 -6.00 -6.58
N ALA A 334 5.56 -5.53 -5.47
CA ALA A 334 4.95 -4.19 -5.37
C ALA A 334 5.95 -3.09 -4.96
N ALA A 335 7.21 -3.45 -4.67
CA ALA A 335 8.20 -2.56 -4.07
C ALA A 335 7.71 -1.94 -2.72
N THR A 336 6.85 -2.64 -1.99
CA THR A 336 6.23 -2.16 -0.74
C THR A 336 7.27 -1.94 0.35
N VAL A 337 8.28 -2.81 0.44
CA VAL A 337 9.39 -2.66 1.40
C VAL A 337 10.21 -1.41 1.09
N ALA A 338 10.54 -1.19 -0.19
CA ALA A 338 11.28 0.01 -0.59
C ALA A 338 10.45 1.29 -0.39
N LEU A 339 9.16 1.28 -0.74
CA LEU A 339 8.24 2.39 -0.47
C LEU A 339 8.08 2.66 1.02
N GLY A 340 8.01 1.61 1.85
CA GLY A 340 7.92 1.73 3.30
C GLY A 340 9.17 2.37 3.92
N LEU A 341 10.35 1.93 3.50
CA LEU A 341 11.63 2.47 4.00
C LEU A 341 11.86 3.91 3.56
N VAL A 342 11.53 4.27 2.33
CA VAL A 342 11.74 5.63 1.82
C VAL A 342 10.56 6.54 2.15
N GLY A 343 9.37 6.19 1.68
CA GLY A 343 8.19 7.02 1.89
C GLY A 343 7.81 7.13 3.36
N GLY A 344 7.92 6.03 4.10
CA GLY A 344 7.63 6.00 5.53
C GLY A 344 8.79 6.47 6.38
N LEU A 345 9.82 5.63 6.57
CA LEU A 345 10.91 5.91 7.52
C LEU A 345 11.67 7.20 7.20
N TRP A 346 12.11 7.40 5.94
CA TRP A 346 12.81 8.63 5.56
C TRP A 346 11.89 9.87 5.67
N GLY A 347 10.62 9.75 5.26
CA GLY A 347 9.64 10.83 5.39
C GLY A 347 9.41 11.24 6.85
N LEU A 348 9.27 10.28 7.77
CA LEU A 348 9.14 10.54 9.20
C LEU A 348 10.40 11.19 9.81
N LEU A 349 11.57 10.70 9.42
CA LEU A 349 12.83 11.30 9.86
C LEU A 349 13.00 12.73 9.34
N SER A 350 12.46 13.03 8.15
CA SER A 350 12.51 14.36 7.56
C SER A 350 11.79 15.43 8.40
N VAL A 351 10.73 15.07 9.14
CA VAL A 351 10.10 15.97 10.12
C VAL A 351 11.12 16.41 11.17
N ALA A 352 11.81 15.44 11.77
CA ALA A 352 12.79 15.72 12.81
C ALA A 352 13.99 16.56 12.34
N LEU A 353 14.33 16.47 11.06
CA LEU A 353 15.48 17.18 10.48
C LEU A 353 15.11 18.55 9.94
N PHE A 354 14.03 18.65 9.16
CA PHE A 354 13.74 19.79 8.29
C PHE A 354 12.51 20.62 8.68
N ALA A 355 11.77 20.28 9.75
CA ALA A 355 10.66 21.13 10.21
C ALA A 355 11.18 22.50 10.66
N ASP A 356 10.52 23.60 10.23
CA ASP A 356 11.02 24.97 10.39
C ASP A 356 10.31 25.79 11.50
N GLY A 357 9.40 25.16 12.24
CA GLY A 357 8.69 25.81 13.35
C GLY A 357 7.54 26.73 12.94
N GLN A 358 7.22 26.85 11.64
CA GLN A 358 6.13 27.73 11.17
C GLN A 358 4.76 27.08 11.22
N ALA A 359 4.69 25.76 11.33
CA ALA A 359 3.47 25.00 11.41
C ALA A 359 3.49 24.00 12.56
N GLY A 360 2.32 23.49 12.95
CA GLY A 360 2.21 22.47 14.00
C GLY A 360 2.11 22.98 15.41
N GLN A 361 1.87 24.27 15.62
CA GLN A 361 1.51 24.77 16.94
C GLN A 361 0.21 24.09 17.39
N GLY A 362 0.20 23.51 18.60
CA GLY A 362 -0.93 22.74 19.11
C GLY A 362 -0.99 21.30 18.60
N TRP A 363 0.01 20.84 17.86
CA TRP A 363 0.06 19.44 17.40
C TRP A 363 0.03 18.49 18.60
N ASN A 364 -0.77 17.41 18.49
CA ASN A 364 -1.02 16.46 19.57
C ASN A 364 -1.55 17.08 20.87
N GLY A 365 -2.17 18.28 20.81
CA GLY A 365 -2.64 19.00 21.99
C GLY A 365 -1.55 19.75 22.76
N ILE A 366 -0.30 19.69 22.32
CA ILE A 366 0.83 20.31 23.01
C ILE A 366 0.87 21.80 22.70
N SER A 367 0.45 22.61 23.67
CA SER A 367 0.47 24.06 23.61
C SER A 367 1.70 24.60 24.35
N GLY A 368 2.32 25.65 23.82
CA GLY A 368 3.45 26.32 24.48
C GLY A 368 4.82 26.08 23.85
N ASN A 369 4.99 25.08 23.00
CA ASN A 369 6.26 24.77 22.32
C ASN A 369 6.43 25.47 20.94
N GLY A 370 5.49 26.36 20.55
CA GLY A 370 5.49 26.92 19.19
C GLY A 370 5.11 25.90 18.12
N GLY A 371 5.69 26.00 16.94
CA GLY A 371 5.49 25.02 15.87
C GLY A 371 6.46 23.82 15.96
N VAL A 372 6.21 22.78 15.17
CA VAL A 372 7.12 21.63 15.04
C VAL A 372 8.44 22.11 14.45
N ILE A 373 9.54 21.88 15.14
CA ILE A 373 10.88 22.36 14.74
C ILE A 373 11.89 21.21 14.74
N GLY A 374 12.61 21.07 13.64
CA GLY A 374 13.65 20.07 13.43
C GLY A 374 15.05 20.57 13.75
N VAL A 375 15.99 19.62 13.78
CA VAL A 375 17.39 19.86 14.17
C VAL A 375 18.06 20.94 13.31
N PHE A 376 17.81 20.95 11.99
CA PHE A 376 18.47 21.91 11.08
C PHE A 376 17.95 23.36 11.22
N PHE A 377 16.83 23.53 11.90
CA PHE A 377 16.22 24.83 12.16
C PHE A 377 16.35 25.27 13.65
N GLY A 378 17.27 24.63 14.40
CA GLY A 378 17.51 24.96 15.78
C GLY A 378 16.62 24.25 16.79
N GLY A 379 15.83 23.25 16.36
CA GLY A 379 15.12 22.35 17.25
C GLY A 379 16.08 21.49 18.05
N GLY A 380 15.74 21.23 19.32
CA GLY A 380 16.52 20.33 20.17
C GLY A 380 16.35 18.86 19.78
N ALA A 381 17.02 17.97 20.50
CA ALA A 381 16.95 16.52 20.29
C ALA A 381 15.55 15.93 20.58
N GLY A 382 14.66 16.66 21.26
CA GLY A 382 13.36 16.13 21.68
C GLY A 382 12.49 15.64 20.52
N GLN A 383 12.31 16.47 19.48
CA GLN A 383 11.52 16.07 18.30
C GLN A 383 12.17 14.91 17.53
N LEU A 384 13.51 14.91 17.42
CA LEU A 384 14.23 13.79 16.78
C LEU A 384 14.03 12.49 17.57
N THR A 385 14.12 12.55 18.88
CA THR A 385 13.89 11.38 19.75
C THR A 385 12.46 10.86 19.63
N ALA A 386 11.47 11.76 19.63
CA ALA A 386 10.07 11.36 19.44
C ALA A 386 9.85 10.64 18.12
N GLN A 387 10.42 11.17 17.02
CA GLN A 387 10.32 10.53 15.70
C GLN A 387 11.01 9.16 15.66
N LEU A 388 12.20 9.04 16.24
CA LEU A 388 12.92 7.76 16.30
C LEU A 388 12.16 6.73 17.13
N VAL A 389 11.60 7.11 18.27
CA VAL A 389 10.76 6.21 19.10
C VAL A 389 9.56 5.72 18.30
N GLY A 390 8.85 6.63 17.61
CA GLY A 390 7.70 6.25 16.79
C GLY A 390 8.06 5.35 15.60
N ILE A 391 9.14 5.68 14.88
CA ILE A 391 9.66 4.84 13.78
C ILE A 391 9.96 3.42 14.26
N VAL A 392 10.68 3.30 15.38
CA VAL A 392 11.05 2.00 15.95
C VAL A 392 9.79 1.25 16.44
N ALA A 393 8.90 1.91 17.15
CA ALA A 393 7.67 1.29 17.67
C ALA A 393 6.79 0.73 16.56
N VAL A 394 6.49 1.53 15.53
CA VAL A 394 5.68 1.12 14.38
C VAL A 394 6.37 0.04 13.56
N GLY A 395 7.69 0.18 13.34
CA GLY A 395 8.49 -0.82 12.62
C GLY A 395 8.54 -2.16 13.33
N VAL A 396 8.82 -2.16 14.64
CA VAL A 396 8.82 -3.39 15.45
C VAL A 396 7.43 -4.04 15.46
N TRP A 397 6.36 -3.27 15.60
CA TRP A 397 4.98 -3.76 15.55
C TRP A 397 4.68 -4.47 14.22
N GLY A 398 5.02 -3.83 13.09
CA GLY A 398 4.86 -4.43 11.76
C GLY A 398 5.72 -5.69 11.58
N LEU A 399 7.01 -5.63 11.94
CA LEU A 399 7.94 -6.76 11.83
C LEU A 399 7.54 -7.96 12.70
N LEU A 400 7.03 -7.73 13.91
CA LEU A 400 6.58 -8.80 14.80
C LEU A 400 5.39 -9.56 14.20
N TRP A 401 4.36 -8.86 13.75
CA TRP A 401 3.20 -9.51 13.12
C TRP A 401 3.56 -10.14 11.78
N GLY A 402 4.40 -9.47 10.99
CA GLY A 402 4.91 -10.02 9.73
C GLY A 402 5.77 -11.25 9.95
N GLY A 403 6.69 -11.22 10.90
CA GLY A 403 7.54 -12.34 11.27
C GLY A 403 6.74 -13.55 11.79
N LEU A 404 5.73 -13.30 12.62
CA LEU A 404 4.83 -14.34 13.11
C LEU A 404 4.08 -15.03 11.97
N LEU A 405 3.48 -14.26 11.07
CA LEU A 405 2.79 -14.81 9.89
C LEU A 405 3.75 -15.55 8.96
N GLY A 406 4.93 -14.99 8.71
CA GLY A 406 5.96 -15.62 7.89
C GLY A 406 6.46 -16.94 8.50
N LEU A 407 6.67 -16.99 9.81
CA LEU A 407 7.05 -18.19 10.54
C LEU A 407 5.96 -19.26 10.46
N ILE A 408 4.70 -18.91 10.72
CA ILE A 408 3.56 -19.84 10.60
C ILE A 408 3.49 -20.41 9.18
N ALA A 409 3.65 -19.57 8.16
CA ALA A 409 3.64 -20.00 6.77
C ALA A 409 4.77 -20.99 6.47
N ASN A 410 5.97 -20.75 7.03
CA ASN A 410 7.14 -21.62 6.85
C ASN A 410 6.98 -22.96 7.58
N LEU A 411 6.47 -22.96 8.82
CA LEU A 411 6.17 -24.18 9.57
C LEU A 411 5.16 -25.06 8.85
N HIS A 412 4.15 -24.46 8.22
CA HIS A 412 3.17 -25.20 7.42
C HIS A 412 3.80 -25.84 6.17
N LEU A 413 4.79 -25.18 5.54
CA LEU A 413 5.59 -25.74 4.46
C LEU A 413 6.43 -26.93 4.91
N PHE A 414 7.06 -26.82 6.09
CA PHE A 414 7.90 -27.87 6.65
C PHE A 414 7.07 -29.12 6.96
N ARG A 415 5.89 -28.98 7.58
CA ARG A 415 4.97 -30.10 7.86
C ARG A 415 4.53 -30.82 6.58
N ARG A 416 4.27 -30.09 5.49
CA ARG A 416 3.92 -30.70 4.19
C ARG A 416 5.09 -31.44 3.54
N LYS A 417 6.33 -31.03 3.77
CA LYS A 417 7.52 -31.75 3.29
C LYS A 417 7.78 -33.04 4.09
N LEU A 418 7.32 -33.10 5.32
CA LEU A 418 7.40 -34.31 6.18
C LEU A 418 6.25 -35.30 5.92
N ALA A 419 5.23 -34.94 5.17
CA ALA A 419 4.09 -35.81 4.84
C ALA A 419 4.19 -36.63 3.53
N PRO A 420 5.31 -36.73 2.78
CA PRO A 420 5.34 -37.50 1.54
C PRO A 420 5.31 -39.02 1.74
N VAL A 421 5.51 -39.51 2.98
CA VAL A 421 5.48 -40.93 3.25
C VAL A 421 4.07 -41.48 3.35
N VAL A 422 3.08 -40.68 3.75
CA VAL A 422 1.69 -41.09 3.90
C VAL A 422 0.94 -41.05 2.56
N GLU A 423 1.22 -40.10 1.69
CA GLU A 423 0.59 -40.02 0.35
C GLU A 423 1.14 -41.09 -0.61
N ALA A 424 2.39 -41.49 -0.48
CA ALA A 424 2.96 -42.57 -1.28
C ALA A 424 2.37 -43.96 -0.88
N VAL A 425 1.98 -44.14 0.37
CA VAL A 425 1.37 -45.38 0.84
C VAL A 425 -0.10 -45.46 0.42
N THR A 426 -0.84 -44.35 0.46
CA THR A 426 -2.25 -44.32 0.02
C THR A 426 -2.41 -44.38 -1.50
N SER A 427 -1.45 -43.90 -2.28
CA SER A 427 -1.50 -44.04 -3.74
C SER A 427 -1.07 -45.42 -4.24
N SER A 428 -0.32 -46.20 -3.45
CA SER A 428 0.03 -47.56 -3.79
C SER A 428 -1.03 -48.60 -3.41
N GLU A 429 -1.98 -48.24 -2.54
CA GLU A 429 -3.09 -49.12 -2.16
C GLU A 429 -4.36 -48.95 -3.01
N MET A 430 -4.43 -47.94 -3.89
CA MET A 430 -5.50 -47.79 -4.86
C MET A 430 -5.14 -48.37 -6.24
N VAL A 431 -4.56 -49.56 -6.25
CA VAL A 431 -4.64 -50.42 -7.41
C VAL A 431 -6.06 -51.02 -7.41
N TRP A 432 -6.93 -50.47 -8.20
CA TRP A 432 -8.19 -51.14 -8.54
C TRP A 432 -7.85 -52.56 -8.99
N PRO A 433 -8.50 -53.61 -8.46
CA PRO A 433 -8.35 -54.94 -9.02
C PRO A 433 -8.61 -54.83 -10.53
N PRO A 434 -7.80 -55.52 -11.37
CA PRO A 434 -8.05 -55.49 -12.78
C PRO A 434 -9.50 -55.86 -12.98
N GLU A 435 -10.25 -54.97 -13.64
CA GLU A 435 -11.61 -55.26 -14.09
C GLU A 435 -11.55 -56.60 -14.78
N VAL A 436 -12.25 -57.55 -14.22
CA VAL A 436 -12.44 -58.88 -14.84
C VAL A 436 -13.17 -58.60 -16.15
N ALA A 437 -12.38 -58.46 -17.22
CA ALA A 437 -12.90 -58.55 -18.56
C ALA A 437 -13.41 -59.98 -18.75
N SER A 438 -14.59 -60.24 -18.19
CA SER A 438 -15.28 -61.49 -18.37
C SER A 438 -16.57 -61.22 -19.15
N SER A 439 -16.56 -61.75 -20.32
CA SER A 439 -17.76 -62.25 -20.99
C SER A 439 -18.92 -61.28 -21.17
N SER A 440 -18.81 -60.41 -22.12
CA SER A 440 -19.95 -59.92 -22.88
C SER A 440 -19.76 -60.02 -24.40
N SER A 441 -18.95 -61.01 -24.88
CA SER A 441 -18.82 -61.33 -26.29
C SER A 441 -19.84 -62.32 -26.80
N ASP A 442 -20.84 -62.75 -25.98
CA ASP A 442 -21.79 -63.80 -26.37
C ASP A 442 -23.26 -63.39 -26.43
N ILE A 443 -23.55 -62.11 -26.43
CA ILE A 443 -24.92 -61.69 -26.75
C ILE A 443 -24.83 -60.43 -27.63
N LEU A 444 -24.65 -60.62 -28.92
CA LEU A 444 -25.07 -59.72 -30.02
C LEU A 444 -24.51 -60.22 -31.36
N SER A 445 -24.86 -61.45 -31.68
CA SER A 445 -24.89 -61.91 -33.06
C SER A 445 -26.35 -61.96 -33.50
N ALA A 446 -26.95 -60.83 -33.85
CA ALA A 446 -28.11 -60.65 -34.67
C ALA A 446 -28.46 -59.20 -34.81
N GLU A 447 -27.96 -58.58 -35.86
CA GLU A 447 -28.73 -57.83 -36.84
C GLU A 447 -27.77 -56.96 -37.66
N GLU A 448 -27.71 -57.37 -38.93
CA GLU A 448 -27.07 -56.68 -40.02
C GLU A 448 -27.80 -55.36 -40.30
N GLY A 449 -27.06 -54.25 -40.36
CA GLY A 449 -27.53 -52.97 -40.87
C GLY A 449 -26.31 -52.17 -41.32
N GLU A 450 -26.15 -51.96 -42.62
CA GLU A 450 -25.07 -51.24 -43.29
C GLU A 450 -24.84 -49.84 -42.71
N PRO A 451 -23.58 -49.41 -42.55
CA PRO A 451 -23.29 -48.04 -42.22
C PRO A 451 -23.20 -47.17 -43.48
N VAL A 452 -24.04 -46.16 -43.54
CA VAL A 452 -23.96 -45.04 -44.48
C VAL A 452 -22.79 -44.15 -44.04
N LEU A 453 -21.81 -44.01 -44.90
CA LEU A 453 -20.72 -43.04 -44.77
C LEU A 453 -21.21 -41.62 -45.09
N PRO A 454 -20.85 -40.59 -44.36
CA PRO A 454 -21.06 -39.22 -44.81
C PRO A 454 -19.94 -38.80 -45.75
N GLU A 455 -20.37 -38.14 -46.81
CA GLU A 455 -19.56 -37.61 -47.93
C GLU A 455 -18.50 -36.63 -47.47
N ALA A 456 -17.33 -36.73 -48.15
CA ALA A 456 -16.23 -35.81 -48.08
C ALA A 456 -16.55 -34.47 -48.75
N ILE A 457 -16.11 -33.38 -48.09
CA ILE A 457 -16.10 -32.05 -48.66
C ILE A 457 -14.83 -31.88 -49.47
N PRO A 458 -14.88 -31.37 -50.72
CA PRO A 458 -13.69 -31.20 -51.53
C PRO A 458 -12.87 -29.95 -51.19
N GLU A 459 -11.56 -30.16 -51.18
CA GLU A 459 -10.56 -29.10 -51.30
C GLU A 459 -10.64 -28.43 -52.67
N GLU A 460 -10.79 -27.12 -52.73
CA GLU A 460 -10.49 -26.35 -53.94
C GLU A 460 -9.12 -25.67 -53.79
N VAL A 461 -8.22 -26.20 -54.55
CA VAL A 461 -6.96 -25.58 -54.96
C VAL A 461 -7.24 -24.66 -56.14
N SER A 462 -6.83 -23.43 -56.13
CA SER A 462 -6.57 -22.70 -57.36
C SER A 462 -5.38 -21.76 -57.21
N GLU A 463 -4.27 -22.22 -57.80
CA GLU A 463 -3.26 -21.37 -58.42
C GLU A 463 -3.90 -20.49 -59.47
N THR A 464 -3.43 -19.26 -59.64
CA THR A 464 -2.74 -18.85 -60.86
C THR A 464 -2.24 -17.42 -60.72
N ALA A 465 -1.02 -17.34 -61.17
CA ALA A 465 -0.19 -16.16 -61.44
C ALA A 465 -0.71 -15.31 -62.61
N SER A 466 -0.22 -14.14 -62.68
CA SER A 466 0.46 -13.42 -63.73
C SER A 466 0.00 -11.95 -63.90
N ASP A 467 1.00 -11.11 -63.73
CA ASP A 467 1.55 -10.17 -64.73
C ASP A 467 0.64 -9.07 -65.24
N THR A 468 1.06 -7.91 -65.07
CA THR A 468 1.59 -6.93 -66.03
C THR A 468 1.29 -5.47 -65.68
N GLU A 469 2.39 -4.72 -65.74
CA GLU A 469 2.58 -3.37 -66.32
C GLU A 469 1.77 -2.14 -65.84
N ASP A 470 2.48 -1.24 -65.19
CA ASP A 470 3.12 -0.09 -65.81
C ASP A 470 2.16 1.02 -66.27
N LYS A 471 2.30 2.17 -65.68
CA LYS A 471 2.37 3.53 -66.24
C LYS A 471 2.03 4.60 -65.18
N ASP A 472 3.03 5.31 -64.76
CA ASP A 472 3.46 6.63 -65.16
C ASP A 472 2.45 7.80 -65.06
N LEU A 473 3.01 8.91 -64.63
CA LEU A 473 2.57 10.30 -64.64
C LEU A 473 1.79 10.75 -63.38
N GLY A 474 2.20 11.69 -62.69
CA GLY A 474 3.01 12.87 -62.95
C GLY A 474 2.63 13.94 -61.92
N THR A 475 3.65 14.54 -61.42
CA THR A 475 3.77 15.98 -61.13
C THR A 475 2.66 16.75 -60.40
N ASN A 476 3.15 17.42 -59.46
CA ASN A 476 3.06 18.84 -59.10
C ASN A 476 2.42 19.16 -57.76
N SER A 477 3.26 19.67 -56.93
CA SER A 477 3.49 21.10 -56.63
C SER A 477 2.64 21.67 -55.53
N GLN A 478 3.38 22.08 -54.56
CA GLN A 478 3.35 23.45 -53.97
C GLN A 478 2.33 23.76 -52.90
N GLU A 479 2.97 24.13 -51.88
CA GLU A 479 2.91 25.41 -51.14
C GLU A 479 1.74 25.54 -50.19
N SER A 480 2.10 25.73 -49.02
CA SER A 480 2.42 26.92 -48.23
C SER A 480 1.38 27.18 -47.15
N VAL A 481 1.89 27.41 -46.01
CA VAL A 481 1.90 28.62 -45.19
C VAL A 481 0.82 28.73 -44.11
N LEU A 482 1.35 28.78 -42.87
CA LEU A 482 0.96 29.67 -41.76
C LEU A 482 -0.48 29.60 -41.17
N THR A 483 -0.67 29.24 -40.00
CA THR A 483 -0.54 30.04 -38.76
C THR A 483 -0.53 29.12 -37.55
#